data_92d05924dde0cbe2cd39b1997c1e18e2
#
_entry.id   92d05924dde0cbe2cd39b1997c1e18e2
#
_cell.length_a   1.000
_cell.length_b   1.000
_cell.length_c   1.000
_cell.angle_alpha   90.00
_cell.angle_beta   90.00
_cell.angle_gamma   90.00
#
_symmetry.space_group_name_H-M   'P 1'
#
loop_
_entity.id
_entity.type
_entity.pdbx_description
1 polymer ?
#
loop_
_entity_poly.entity_id
_entity_poly.type
_entity_poly.pdbx_seq_one_letter_code
_entity_poly.pdbx_strand_id
1 'polypeptide(L)'
;SARNFLSSMDVDHHIFDADIAVDLAHVVMLSEENIISKDNAKSILETLFSIHEMGFESLPPAEDVHAAIETALVDKVGDSGGRMHTARSRNDEVSTCIRYQLRSDILSLLNSVLSLRETILSIAKSHTSTLIPGFTHLQSAQPSTLSHWLVSYYGSLERDTNRLFDAYSRINLSPLGSAAFAGTPFPINRERTATLLGFEGIIENTMDAVSSRDFLLESAAALCSLSITFSNMSEDLIFYSNKSFVEIDDDYASTSSIMPQKKNPDTLELIRAAAATTLATFSGTFTTLKGLPRAYNRDLQSATPYIWNSVEKMIDSADILSKIIETS
;
A
#
# COMPACT_ATOMS: atom_id res chain seq x y z
N SER A 1 -4.52 -1.96 30.01
CA SER A 1 -3.17 -1.85 30.60
C SER A 1 -2.28 -1.01 29.69
N ALA A 2 -1.16 -0.47 30.18
CA ALA A 2 -0.20 0.28 29.36
C ALA A 2 0.35 -0.58 28.20
N ARG A 3 0.53 -1.88 28.40
CA ARG A 3 0.96 -2.81 27.32
C ARG A 3 0.01 -2.83 26.14
N ASN A 4 -1.31 -2.90 26.39
CA ASN A 4 -2.29 -2.90 25.30
C ASN A 4 -2.33 -1.55 24.58
N PHE A 5 -2.08 -0.45 25.27
CA PHE A 5 -2.00 0.88 24.66
C PHE A 5 -0.76 1.05 23.76
N LEU A 6 0.32 0.36 24.07
CA LEU A 6 1.56 0.40 23.29
C LEU A 6 1.57 -0.61 22.14
N SER A 7 0.70 -1.60 22.15
CA SER A 7 0.70 -2.68 21.15
C SER A 7 0.22 -2.18 19.78
N SER A 8 0.83 -2.73 18.73
CA SER A 8 0.45 -2.55 17.32
C SER A 8 0.03 -3.86 16.66
N MET A 9 -0.05 -4.96 17.41
CA MET A 9 -0.35 -6.29 16.86
C MET A 9 -1.64 -6.36 16.03
N ASP A 10 -2.64 -5.55 16.35
CA ASP A 10 -3.93 -5.51 15.63
C ASP A 10 -3.81 -5.01 14.17
N VAL A 11 -2.75 -4.26 13.87
CA VAL A 11 -2.48 -3.73 12.52
C VAL A 11 -1.22 -4.30 11.88
N ASP A 12 -0.37 -4.99 12.65
CA ASP A 12 0.93 -5.48 12.18
C ASP A 12 0.83 -6.70 11.25
N HIS A 13 -0.36 -7.32 11.13
CA HIS A 13 -0.59 -8.38 10.15
C HIS A 13 -0.27 -7.91 8.72
N HIS A 14 -0.41 -6.62 8.41
CA HIS A 14 -0.05 -6.05 7.11
C HIS A 14 1.46 -6.09 6.80
N ILE A 15 2.30 -6.08 7.83
CA ILE A 15 3.76 -6.06 7.65
C ILE A 15 4.44 -7.38 8.04
N PHE A 16 3.67 -8.42 8.37
CA PHE A 16 4.21 -9.72 8.78
C PHE A 16 5.13 -10.34 7.73
N ASP A 17 4.68 -10.43 6.48
CA ASP A 17 5.48 -10.99 5.38
C ASP A 17 6.72 -10.14 5.09
N ALA A 18 6.58 -8.83 5.21
CA ALA A 18 7.68 -7.89 5.06
C ALA A 18 8.73 -8.08 6.15
N ASP A 19 8.32 -8.32 7.39
CA ASP A 19 9.21 -8.54 8.52
C ASP A 19 9.99 -9.85 8.37
N ILE A 20 9.32 -10.93 8.03
CA ILE A 20 9.99 -12.20 7.70
C ILE A 20 11.01 -12.01 6.56
N ALA A 21 10.66 -11.27 5.50
CA ALA A 21 11.60 -11.01 4.40
C ALA A 21 12.83 -10.20 4.86
N VAL A 22 12.61 -9.17 5.69
CA VAL A 22 13.67 -8.34 6.27
C VAL A 22 14.58 -9.16 7.18
N ASP A 23 14.01 -10.00 8.03
CA ASP A 23 14.74 -10.93 8.91
C ASP A 23 15.60 -11.90 8.12
N LEU A 24 15.03 -12.53 7.09
CA LEU A 24 15.77 -13.46 6.21
C LEU A 24 16.95 -12.77 5.53
N ALA A 25 16.74 -11.58 4.96
CA ALA A 25 17.79 -10.83 4.28
C ALA A 25 18.90 -10.39 5.25
N HIS A 26 18.52 -9.97 6.45
CA HIS A 26 19.47 -9.57 7.48
C HIS A 26 20.33 -10.74 7.96
N VAL A 27 19.73 -11.89 8.24
CA VAL A 27 20.44 -13.11 8.67
C VAL A 27 21.39 -13.62 7.58
N VAL A 28 20.99 -13.59 6.32
CA VAL A 28 21.87 -13.93 5.19
C VAL A 28 23.09 -13.02 5.19
N MET A 29 22.92 -11.71 5.28
CA MET A 29 23.99 -10.73 5.33
C MET A 29 24.90 -10.95 6.55
N LEU A 30 24.34 -11.17 7.74
CA LEU A 30 25.14 -11.44 8.95
C LEU A 30 26.05 -12.67 8.78
N SER A 31 25.55 -13.71 8.10
CA SER A 31 26.31 -14.91 7.80
C SER A 31 27.39 -14.68 6.75
N GLU A 32 27.09 -13.95 5.67
CA GLU A 32 28.03 -13.61 4.60
C GLU A 32 29.21 -12.75 5.13
N GLU A 33 28.91 -11.82 6.04
CA GLU A 33 29.92 -10.96 6.69
C GLU A 33 30.61 -11.64 7.88
N ASN A 34 30.34 -12.92 8.15
CA ASN A 34 30.91 -13.72 9.25
C ASN A 34 30.61 -13.14 10.65
N ILE A 35 29.54 -12.41 10.83
CA ILE A 35 29.10 -11.86 12.12
C ILE A 35 28.43 -12.97 12.95
N ILE A 36 27.72 -13.87 12.30
CA ILE A 36 27.17 -15.10 12.89
C ILE A 36 27.68 -16.33 12.14
N SER A 37 27.73 -17.48 12.83
CA SER A 37 28.14 -18.72 12.18
C SER A 37 27.12 -19.21 11.17
N LYS A 38 27.56 -19.98 10.16
CA LYS A 38 26.67 -20.59 9.16
C LYS A 38 25.63 -21.53 9.79
N ASP A 39 25.97 -22.22 10.86
CA ASP A 39 25.06 -23.14 11.55
C ASP A 39 23.95 -22.36 12.25
N ASN A 40 24.29 -21.24 12.92
CA ASN A 40 23.29 -20.34 13.50
C ASN A 40 22.39 -19.75 12.42
N ALA A 41 22.96 -19.24 11.33
CA ALA A 41 22.20 -18.67 10.22
C ALA A 41 21.23 -19.71 9.63
N LYS A 42 21.70 -20.93 9.37
CA LYS A 42 20.87 -22.02 8.85
C LYS A 42 19.68 -22.30 9.77
N SER A 43 19.93 -22.49 11.08
CA SER A 43 18.87 -22.76 12.05
C SER A 43 17.83 -21.65 12.12
N ILE A 44 18.29 -20.38 12.10
CA ILE A 44 17.41 -19.21 12.11
C ILE A 44 16.57 -19.16 10.82
N LEU A 45 17.19 -19.29 9.64
CA LEU A 45 16.49 -19.22 8.35
C LEU A 45 15.43 -20.31 8.20
N GLU A 46 15.77 -21.57 8.53
CA GLU A 46 14.82 -22.69 8.49
C GLU A 46 13.63 -22.45 9.42
N THR A 47 13.87 -21.85 10.57
CA THR A 47 12.81 -21.54 11.54
C THR A 47 11.95 -20.36 11.11
N LEU A 48 12.53 -19.32 10.52
CA LEU A 48 11.76 -18.19 9.95
C LEU A 48 10.84 -18.66 8.82
N PHE A 49 11.31 -19.55 7.93
CA PHE A 49 10.42 -20.15 6.93
C PHE A 49 9.28 -20.93 7.57
N SER A 50 9.55 -21.70 8.62
CA SER A 50 8.49 -22.42 9.35
C SER A 50 7.49 -21.48 10.04
N ILE A 51 7.95 -20.35 10.60
CA ILE A 51 7.07 -19.31 11.18
C ILE A 51 6.21 -18.68 10.08
N HIS A 52 6.80 -18.36 8.93
CA HIS A 52 6.06 -17.81 7.79
C HIS A 52 4.96 -18.75 7.30
N GLU A 53 5.27 -20.06 7.15
CA GLU A 53 4.26 -21.08 6.75
C GLU A 53 3.12 -21.23 7.75
N MET A 54 3.38 -21.03 9.04
CA MET A 54 2.34 -21.09 10.07
C MET A 54 1.46 -19.84 10.11
N GLY A 55 1.93 -18.73 9.57
CA GLY A 55 1.21 -17.46 9.44
C GLY A 55 1.12 -16.64 10.72
N PHE A 56 0.68 -15.39 10.57
CA PHE A 56 0.60 -14.37 11.62
C PHE A 56 -0.20 -14.82 12.85
N GLU A 57 -1.32 -15.54 12.65
CA GLU A 57 -2.21 -15.99 13.73
C GLU A 57 -1.55 -17.00 14.68
N SER A 58 -0.42 -17.61 14.28
CA SER A 58 0.33 -18.57 15.10
C SER A 58 1.33 -17.89 16.05
N LEU A 59 1.54 -16.59 15.92
CA LEU A 59 2.52 -15.85 16.71
C LEU A 59 2.08 -15.72 18.18
N PRO A 60 3.02 -15.74 19.12
CA PRO A 60 2.72 -15.48 20.53
C PRO A 60 2.29 -14.01 20.74
N PRO A 61 1.48 -13.74 21.77
CA PRO A 61 1.12 -12.37 22.13
C PRO A 61 2.37 -11.54 22.47
N ALA A 62 2.52 -10.39 21.82
CA ALA A 62 3.64 -9.48 22.00
C ALA A 62 3.22 -8.00 21.89
N GLU A 63 4.16 -7.09 21.97
CA GLU A 63 3.91 -5.66 21.77
C GLU A 63 3.70 -5.32 20.30
N ASP A 64 4.48 -5.96 19.43
CA ASP A 64 4.45 -5.82 17.97
C ASP A 64 4.84 -7.14 17.29
N VAL A 65 4.69 -7.21 15.97
CA VAL A 65 5.01 -8.39 15.17
C VAL A 65 6.49 -8.78 15.28
N HIS A 66 7.39 -7.79 15.34
CA HIS A 66 8.84 -8.01 15.45
C HIS A 66 9.20 -8.78 16.72
N ALA A 67 8.63 -8.36 17.88
CA ALA A 67 8.82 -9.07 19.14
C ALA A 67 8.16 -10.45 19.13
N ALA A 68 7.04 -10.60 18.44
CA ALA A 68 6.34 -11.88 18.33
C ALA A 68 7.17 -12.89 17.54
N ILE A 69 7.73 -12.49 16.38
CA ILE A 69 8.59 -13.32 15.55
C ILE A 69 9.87 -13.70 16.30
N GLU A 70 10.54 -12.72 16.93
CA GLU A 70 11.76 -12.98 17.73
C GLU A 70 11.48 -13.97 18.87
N THR A 71 10.36 -13.80 19.59
CA THR A 71 9.96 -14.73 20.65
C THR A 71 9.71 -16.13 20.10
N ALA A 72 8.93 -16.27 19.02
CA ALA A 72 8.66 -17.55 18.38
C ALA A 72 9.94 -18.24 17.87
N LEU A 73 10.90 -17.45 17.37
CA LEU A 73 12.19 -17.96 16.93
C LEU A 73 13.03 -18.47 18.11
N VAL A 74 13.19 -17.67 19.17
CA VAL A 74 13.96 -18.04 20.36
C VAL A 74 13.37 -19.27 21.06
N ASP A 75 12.05 -19.38 21.14
CA ASP A 75 11.36 -20.55 21.71
C ASP A 75 11.69 -21.85 20.93
N LYS A 76 11.94 -21.77 19.63
CA LYS A 76 12.25 -22.94 18.77
C LYS A 76 13.74 -23.28 18.73
N VAL A 77 14.63 -22.29 18.66
CA VAL A 77 16.08 -22.50 18.44
C VAL A 77 16.97 -22.03 19.60
N GLY A 78 16.39 -21.57 20.69
CA GLY A 78 17.11 -21.13 21.90
C GLY A 78 17.95 -19.88 21.63
N ASP A 79 19.10 -19.77 22.32
CA ASP A 79 20.00 -18.61 22.26
C ASP A 79 20.47 -18.23 20.85
N SER A 80 20.45 -19.18 19.91
CA SER A 80 20.77 -18.91 18.51
C SER A 80 19.79 -17.95 17.87
N GLY A 81 18.50 -17.99 18.25
CA GLY A 81 17.47 -17.10 17.74
C GLY A 81 17.73 -15.64 18.02
N GLY A 82 18.19 -15.30 19.22
CA GLY A 82 18.54 -13.93 19.61
C GLY A 82 19.64 -13.29 18.76
N ARG A 83 20.43 -14.09 18.01
CA ARG A 83 21.46 -13.58 17.09
C ARG A 83 20.89 -12.95 15.84
N MET A 84 19.63 -13.21 15.51
CA MET A 84 18.94 -12.58 14.39
C MET A 84 18.92 -11.05 14.51
N HIS A 85 18.77 -10.53 15.72
CA HIS A 85 18.69 -9.09 15.97
C HIS A 85 20.07 -8.39 16.06
N THR A 86 21.19 -9.12 15.84
CA THR A 86 22.54 -8.57 15.93
C THR A 86 22.72 -7.38 14.98
N ALA A 87 23.28 -6.28 15.49
CA ALA A 87 23.57 -5.05 14.73
C ALA A 87 22.34 -4.30 14.17
N ARG A 88 21.14 -4.62 14.63
CA ARG A 88 19.88 -4.01 14.20
C ARG A 88 19.18 -3.33 15.37
N SER A 89 18.31 -2.39 15.07
CA SER A 89 17.33 -1.83 16.00
C SER A 89 15.93 -2.02 15.43
N ARG A 90 14.93 -2.04 16.30
CA ARG A 90 13.52 -2.02 15.84
C ARG A 90 13.19 -0.77 15.04
N ASN A 91 13.94 0.33 15.22
CA ASN A 91 13.71 1.57 14.50
C ASN A 91 13.98 1.48 13.00
N ASP A 92 15.10 0.90 12.58
CA ASP A 92 15.41 0.69 11.16
C ASP A 92 14.66 -0.52 10.57
N GLU A 93 14.39 -1.53 11.38
CA GLU A 93 13.57 -2.68 11.03
C GLU A 93 12.16 -2.26 10.63
N VAL A 94 11.39 -1.61 11.50
CA VAL A 94 10.02 -1.18 11.20
C VAL A 94 9.96 -0.23 10.01
N SER A 95 10.94 0.68 9.86
CA SER A 95 11.02 1.57 8.71
C SER A 95 11.20 0.80 7.41
N THR A 96 11.99 -0.28 7.44
CA THR A 96 12.24 -1.15 6.29
C THR A 96 10.99 -1.97 5.94
N CYS A 97 10.33 -2.57 6.93
CA CYS A 97 9.12 -3.37 6.73
C CYS A 97 8.00 -2.55 6.11
N ILE A 98 7.77 -1.32 6.61
CA ILE A 98 6.76 -0.42 6.05
C ILE A 98 7.07 -0.08 4.59
N ARG A 99 8.32 0.27 4.26
CA ARG A 99 8.72 0.56 2.87
C ARG A 99 8.59 -0.66 1.97
N TYR A 100 9.02 -1.82 2.45
CA TYR A 100 8.94 -3.08 1.70
C TYR A 100 7.48 -3.42 1.36
N GLN A 101 6.58 -3.38 2.34
CA GLN A 101 5.16 -3.66 2.15
C GLN A 101 4.50 -2.62 1.25
N LEU A 102 4.64 -1.34 1.57
CA LEU A 102 4.02 -0.27 0.79
C LEU A 102 4.47 -0.27 -0.68
N ARG A 103 5.74 -0.60 -0.94
CA ARG A 103 6.25 -0.78 -2.30
C ARG A 103 5.47 -1.84 -3.07
N SER A 104 5.20 -2.98 -2.43
CA SER A 104 4.43 -4.08 -3.01
C SER A 104 2.98 -3.67 -3.28
N ASP A 105 2.37 -2.97 -2.33
CA ASP A 105 0.98 -2.52 -2.42
C ASP A 105 0.80 -1.46 -3.52
N ILE A 106 1.74 -0.54 -3.65
CA ILE A 106 1.73 0.45 -4.75
C ILE A 106 1.89 -0.22 -6.11
N LEU A 107 2.70 -1.27 -6.24
CA LEU A 107 2.81 -2.04 -7.48
C LEU A 107 1.49 -2.77 -7.81
N SER A 108 0.83 -3.33 -6.81
CA SER A 108 -0.48 -3.96 -6.98
C SER A 108 -1.52 -2.93 -7.44
N LEU A 109 -1.56 -1.76 -6.81
CA LEU A 109 -2.44 -0.67 -7.21
C LEU A 109 -2.14 -0.18 -8.65
N LEU A 110 -0.87 -0.01 -8.98
CA LEU A 110 -0.46 0.36 -10.34
C LEU A 110 -0.97 -0.65 -11.36
N ASN A 111 -0.88 -1.95 -11.06
CA ASN A 111 -1.39 -3.00 -11.94
C ASN A 111 -2.91 -2.88 -12.15
N SER A 112 -3.69 -2.67 -11.09
CA SER A 112 -5.15 -2.48 -11.19
C SER A 112 -5.52 -1.22 -11.98
N VAL A 113 -4.80 -0.10 -11.76
CA VAL A 113 -5.03 1.14 -12.53
C VAL A 113 -4.65 0.98 -14.00
N LEU A 114 -3.58 0.25 -14.32
CA LEU A 114 -3.19 -0.05 -15.70
C LEU A 114 -4.24 -0.94 -16.38
N SER A 115 -4.76 -1.97 -15.71
CA SER A 115 -5.85 -2.79 -16.20
C SER A 115 -7.11 -1.97 -16.50
N LEU A 116 -7.50 -1.06 -15.62
CA LEU A 116 -8.61 -0.13 -15.86
C LEU A 116 -8.36 0.74 -17.11
N ARG A 117 -7.14 1.26 -17.27
CA ARG A 117 -6.77 2.03 -18.48
C ARG A 117 -6.86 1.21 -19.75
N GLU A 118 -6.43 -0.05 -19.73
CA GLU A 118 -6.56 -0.97 -20.87
C GLU A 118 -8.02 -1.25 -21.20
N THR A 119 -8.87 -1.49 -20.21
CA THR A 119 -10.33 -1.65 -20.39
C THR A 119 -10.94 -0.42 -21.05
N ILE A 120 -10.65 0.78 -20.52
CA ILE A 120 -11.12 2.04 -21.09
C ILE A 120 -10.74 2.15 -22.58
N LEU A 121 -9.48 1.88 -22.95
CA LEU A 121 -9.03 1.94 -24.33
C LEU A 121 -9.71 0.90 -25.21
N SER A 122 -9.92 -0.32 -24.71
CA SER A 122 -10.58 -1.40 -25.43
C SER A 122 -12.00 -1.01 -25.79
N ILE A 123 -12.78 -0.55 -24.82
CA ILE A 123 -14.18 -0.11 -25.02
C ILE A 123 -14.22 1.14 -25.90
N ALA A 124 -13.35 2.12 -25.67
CA ALA A 124 -13.29 3.33 -26.47
C ALA A 124 -13.07 3.04 -27.96
N LYS A 125 -12.22 2.08 -28.31
CA LYS A 125 -11.97 1.68 -29.72
C LYS A 125 -13.26 1.19 -30.42
N SER A 126 -14.14 0.50 -29.70
CA SER A 126 -15.39 -0.04 -30.24
C SER A 126 -16.48 1.03 -30.36
N HIS A 127 -16.33 2.17 -29.70
CA HIS A 127 -17.35 3.21 -29.58
C HIS A 127 -16.95 4.57 -30.16
N THR A 128 -16.05 4.60 -31.13
CA THR A 128 -15.56 5.84 -31.77
C THR A 128 -16.64 6.64 -32.49
N SER A 129 -17.72 5.99 -32.93
CA SER A 129 -18.87 6.60 -33.61
C SER A 129 -20.15 6.59 -32.78
N THR A 130 -20.14 6.04 -31.57
CA THR A 130 -21.31 6.01 -30.67
C THR A 130 -21.54 7.40 -30.10
N LEU A 131 -22.57 8.08 -30.56
CA LEU A 131 -22.90 9.43 -30.14
C LEU A 131 -23.54 9.44 -28.75
N ILE A 132 -23.03 10.31 -27.90
CA ILE A 132 -23.63 10.64 -26.59
C ILE A 132 -23.75 12.16 -26.46
N PRO A 133 -24.73 12.66 -25.72
CA PRO A 133 -24.79 14.09 -25.41
C PRO A 133 -23.66 14.45 -24.45
N GLY A 134 -22.95 15.54 -24.73
CA GLY A 134 -22.05 16.19 -23.77
C GLY A 134 -22.86 17.13 -22.87
N PHE A 135 -22.38 17.32 -21.65
CA PHE A 135 -23.02 18.17 -20.66
C PHE A 135 -22.03 19.20 -20.12
N THR A 136 -22.51 20.41 -19.91
CA THR A 136 -21.87 21.45 -19.10
C THR A 136 -22.88 22.01 -18.13
N HIS A 137 -22.50 22.25 -16.87
CA HIS A 137 -23.45 22.68 -15.82
C HIS A 137 -24.64 21.71 -15.66
N LEU A 138 -24.46 20.43 -15.95
CA LEU A 138 -25.52 19.39 -16.00
C LEU A 138 -26.62 19.68 -17.04
N GLN A 139 -26.39 20.62 -17.97
CA GLN A 139 -27.27 20.93 -19.08
C GLN A 139 -26.69 20.37 -20.38
N SER A 140 -27.58 19.88 -21.26
CA SER A 140 -27.17 19.37 -22.58
C SER A 140 -26.37 20.43 -23.34
N ALA A 141 -25.24 20.03 -23.89
CA ALA A 141 -24.31 20.89 -24.63
C ALA A 141 -23.99 20.29 -26.00
N GLN A 142 -22.72 20.21 -26.37
CA GLN A 142 -22.31 19.66 -27.67
C GLN A 142 -22.46 18.15 -27.70
N PRO A 143 -22.79 17.54 -28.86
CA PRO A 143 -22.68 16.11 -29.05
C PRO A 143 -21.21 15.66 -28.97
N SER A 144 -20.98 14.49 -28.41
CA SER A 144 -19.68 13.85 -28.31
C SER A 144 -19.80 12.37 -28.64
N THR A 145 -18.74 11.61 -28.45
CA THR A 145 -18.76 10.15 -28.56
C THR A 145 -18.44 9.52 -27.22
N LEU A 146 -18.93 8.32 -26.99
CA LEU A 146 -18.58 7.52 -25.82
C LEU A 146 -17.05 7.34 -25.70
N SER A 147 -16.40 7.09 -26.83
CA SER A 147 -14.94 7.01 -26.89
C SER A 147 -14.24 8.27 -26.39
N HIS A 148 -14.70 9.46 -26.81
CA HIS A 148 -14.09 10.73 -26.37
C HIS A 148 -14.23 10.96 -24.86
N TRP A 149 -15.39 10.62 -24.30
CA TRP A 149 -15.62 10.69 -22.85
C TRP A 149 -14.72 9.71 -22.09
N LEU A 150 -14.65 8.44 -22.50
CA LEU A 150 -13.81 7.41 -21.87
C LEU A 150 -12.32 7.80 -21.92
N VAL A 151 -11.81 8.26 -23.05
CA VAL A 151 -10.40 8.64 -23.22
C VAL A 151 -10.04 9.86 -22.34
N SER A 152 -10.99 10.71 -21.96
CA SER A 152 -10.73 11.80 -21.01
C SER A 152 -10.30 11.28 -19.65
N TYR A 153 -10.90 10.16 -19.18
CA TYR A 153 -10.49 9.47 -17.94
C TYR A 153 -9.17 8.71 -18.10
N TYR A 154 -8.91 8.14 -19.28
CA TYR A 154 -7.61 7.53 -19.57
C TYR A 154 -6.46 8.53 -19.31
N GLY A 155 -6.58 9.76 -19.80
CA GLY A 155 -5.60 10.81 -19.58
C GLY A 155 -5.47 11.25 -18.12
N SER A 156 -6.56 11.22 -17.35
CA SER A 156 -6.51 11.51 -15.91
C SER A 156 -5.78 10.40 -15.16
N LEU A 157 -6.12 9.14 -15.44
CA LEU A 157 -5.48 7.96 -14.85
C LEU A 157 -4.00 7.83 -15.23
N GLU A 158 -3.60 8.30 -16.41
CA GLU A 158 -2.19 8.37 -16.80
C GLU A 158 -1.40 9.29 -15.86
N ARG A 159 -1.92 10.47 -15.58
CA ARG A 159 -1.30 11.39 -14.63
C ARG A 159 -1.25 10.84 -13.20
N ASP A 160 -2.29 10.09 -12.77
CA ASP A 160 -2.31 9.44 -11.47
C ASP A 160 -1.32 8.26 -11.41
N THR A 161 -1.21 7.47 -12.49
CA THR A 161 -0.18 6.44 -12.65
C THR A 161 1.23 7.02 -12.46
N ASN A 162 1.52 8.15 -13.10
CA ASN A 162 2.83 8.81 -12.99
C ASN A 162 3.11 9.28 -11.55
N ARG A 163 2.11 9.81 -10.81
CA ARG A 163 2.26 10.19 -9.40
C ARG A 163 2.60 8.98 -8.52
N LEU A 164 1.95 7.84 -8.76
CA LEU A 164 2.25 6.60 -8.04
C LEU A 164 3.65 6.08 -8.34
N PHE A 165 4.11 6.15 -9.59
CA PHE A 165 5.49 5.82 -9.96
C PHE A 165 6.52 6.73 -9.31
N ASP A 166 6.24 8.02 -9.26
CA ASP A 166 7.12 8.98 -8.59
C ASP A 166 7.22 8.68 -7.09
N ALA A 167 6.10 8.39 -6.43
CA ALA A 167 6.09 7.97 -5.02
C ALA A 167 6.84 6.65 -4.82
N TYR A 168 6.65 5.65 -5.68
CA TYR A 168 7.34 4.37 -5.64
C TYR A 168 8.87 4.53 -5.61
N SER A 169 9.42 5.39 -6.43
CA SER A 169 10.88 5.60 -6.50
C SER A 169 11.48 6.04 -5.15
N ARG A 170 10.73 6.81 -4.37
CA ARG A 170 11.17 7.28 -3.03
C ARG A 170 10.86 6.29 -1.90
N ILE A 171 9.86 5.42 -2.09
CA ILE A 171 9.63 4.27 -1.20
C ILE A 171 10.75 3.24 -1.34
N ASN A 172 11.24 3.03 -2.57
CA ASN A 172 12.14 1.93 -2.95
C ASN A 172 13.62 2.16 -2.56
N LEU A 173 13.84 2.72 -1.38
CA LEU A 173 15.17 2.91 -0.77
C LEU A 173 15.21 2.27 0.63
N SER A 174 16.27 1.49 0.90
CA SER A 174 16.41 0.74 2.14
C SER A 174 16.95 1.60 3.29
N PRO A 175 16.28 1.66 4.44
CA PRO A 175 16.80 2.26 5.67
C PRO A 175 17.61 1.27 6.52
N LEU A 176 17.58 -0.04 6.22
CA LEU A 176 18.15 -1.09 7.07
C LEU A 176 19.67 -0.91 7.27
N GLY A 177 20.12 -1.22 8.48
CA GLY A 177 21.50 -1.02 8.93
C GLY A 177 21.78 0.35 9.51
N SER A 178 20.75 1.21 9.64
CA SER A 178 20.85 2.49 10.33
C SER A 178 20.81 2.31 11.85
N ALA A 179 20.45 1.13 12.34
CA ALA A 179 20.25 0.79 13.73
C ALA A 179 19.28 1.79 14.42
N ALA A 180 19.60 2.24 15.64
CA ALA A 180 18.73 3.19 16.34
C ALA A 180 18.58 4.53 15.57
N PHE A 181 19.69 5.07 15.01
CA PHE A 181 19.75 6.24 14.11
C PHE A 181 21.18 6.59 13.67
N ALA A 182 22.21 6.05 14.31
CA ALA A 182 23.61 6.42 14.09
C ALA A 182 24.48 5.26 13.53
N GLY A 183 23.85 4.21 13.03
CA GLY A 183 24.51 3.01 12.55
C GLY A 183 24.98 2.10 13.68
N THR A 184 25.90 1.19 13.39
CA THR A 184 26.39 0.15 14.28
C THR A 184 27.91 -0.04 14.10
N PRO A 185 28.65 -0.44 15.17
CA PRO A 185 30.08 -0.77 15.04
C PRO A 185 30.34 -2.13 14.37
N PHE A 186 29.30 -2.94 14.14
CA PHE A 186 29.46 -4.20 13.43
C PHE A 186 29.73 -3.94 11.93
N PRO A 187 30.56 -4.75 11.26
CA PRO A 187 30.87 -4.61 9.84
C PRO A 187 29.73 -5.18 8.96
N ILE A 188 28.54 -4.63 9.10
CA ILE A 188 27.37 -5.02 8.28
C ILE A 188 27.47 -4.45 6.87
N ASN A 189 26.76 -5.10 5.94
CA ASN A 189 26.70 -4.70 4.54
C ASN A 189 25.28 -4.25 4.18
N ARG A 190 25.02 -2.94 4.24
CA ARG A 190 23.73 -2.33 3.96
C ARG A 190 23.30 -2.48 2.50
N GLU A 191 24.26 -2.40 1.57
CA GLU A 191 24.02 -2.60 0.14
C GLU A 191 23.56 -4.04 -0.15
N ARG A 192 24.15 -5.00 0.56
CA ARG A 192 23.77 -6.41 0.42
C ARG A 192 22.33 -6.67 0.87
N THR A 193 21.92 -6.16 2.02
CA THR A 193 20.54 -6.30 2.48
C THR A 193 19.56 -5.57 1.56
N ALA A 194 19.90 -4.38 1.07
CA ALA A 194 19.08 -3.66 0.09
C ALA A 194 18.89 -4.49 -1.20
N THR A 195 19.96 -5.09 -1.71
CA THR A 195 19.91 -5.96 -2.90
C THR A 195 19.05 -7.21 -2.66
N LEU A 196 19.21 -7.88 -1.53
CA LEU A 196 18.41 -9.07 -1.17
C LEU A 196 16.92 -8.76 -1.08
N LEU A 197 16.58 -7.58 -0.59
CA LEU A 197 15.21 -7.11 -0.49
C LEU A 197 14.68 -6.46 -1.78
N GLY A 198 15.50 -6.33 -2.82
CA GLY A 198 15.14 -5.72 -4.10
C GLY A 198 14.89 -4.20 -4.01
N PHE A 199 15.50 -3.51 -3.05
CA PHE A 199 15.55 -2.06 -3.05
C PHE A 199 16.53 -1.55 -4.10
N GLU A 200 16.27 -0.37 -4.67
CA GLU A 200 17.13 0.26 -5.67
C GLU A 200 18.44 0.80 -5.08
N GLY A 201 18.44 1.09 -3.79
CA GLY A 201 19.61 1.58 -3.05
C GLY A 201 19.32 1.73 -1.57
N ILE A 202 20.19 2.45 -0.88
CA ILE A 202 20.07 2.74 0.55
C ILE A 202 19.76 4.21 0.80
N ILE A 203 19.17 4.53 1.94
CA ILE A 203 19.13 5.89 2.46
C ILE A 203 20.45 6.13 3.21
N GLU A 204 21.32 6.96 2.65
CA GLU A 204 22.70 7.10 3.14
C GLU A 204 22.77 7.67 4.57
N ASN A 205 22.03 8.74 4.83
CA ASN A 205 22.00 9.32 6.18
C ASN A 205 21.16 8.46 7.11
N THR A 206 21.78 7.82 8.09
CA THR A 206 21.14 6.87 8.99
C THR A 206 20.08 7.50 9.90
N MET A 207 20.22 8.78 10.25
CA MET A 207 19.22 9.48 11.05
C MET A 207 17.98 9.79 10.21
N ASP A 208 18.15 10.17 8.95
CA ASP A 208 17.05 10.37 8.01
C ASP A 208 16.35 9.04 7.71
N ALA A 209 17.10 7.97 7.49
CA ALA A 209 16.59 6.62 7.23
C ALA A 209 15.60 6.13 8.30
N VAL A 210 15.88 6.42 9.56
CA VAL A 210 15.02 6.05 10.70
C VAL A 210 13.83 7.00 10.86
N SER A 211 14.03 8.30 10.63
CA SER A 211 13.03 9.32 10.94
C SER A 211 12.05 9.60 9.82
N SER A 212 12.44 9.45 8.56
CA SER A 212 11.61 9.87 7.43
C SER A 212 10.35 9.00 7.27
N ARG A 213 9.23 9.67 7.10
CA ARG A 213 7.92 9.08 6.73
C ARG A 213 7.23 9.94 5.66
N ASP A 214 7.98 10.83 5.01
CA ASP A 214 7.52 11.65 3.89
C ASP A 214 7.04 10.80 2.71
N PHE A 215 7.60 9.63 2.52
CA PHE A 215 7.13 8.65 1.53
C PHE A 215 5.69 8.17 1.81
N LEU A 216 5.26 8.05 3.08
CA LEU A 216 3.86 7.77 3.44
C LEU A 216 2.94 8.94 3.06
N LEU A 217 3.38 10.16 3.38
CA LEU A 217 2.61 11.36 3.08
C LEU A 217 2.46 11.58 1.57
N GLU A 218 3.53 11.38 0.81
CA GLU A 218 3.52 11.45 -0.65
C GLU A 218 2.59 10.40 -1.27
N SER A 219 2.67 9.16 -0.79
CA SER A 219 1.77 8.08 -1.22
C SER A 219 0.31 8.42 -0.92
N ALA A 220 0.02 8.91 0.29
CA ALA A 220 -1.33 9.33 0.65
C ALA A 220 -1.84 10.49 -0.23
N ALA A 221 -0.98 11.43 -0.63
CA ALA A 221 -1.34 12.50 -1.56
C ALA A 221 -1.64 11.97 -2.97
N ALA A 222 -0.87 11.00 -3.46
CA ALA A 222 -1.12 10.33 -4.74
C ALA A 222 -2.46 9.57 -4.71
N LEU A 223 -2.76 8.85 -3.61
CA LEU A 223 -4.03 8.18 -3.41
C LEU A 223 -5.21 9.17 -3.38
N CYS A 224 -5.06 10.33 -2.73
CA CYS A 224 -6.08 11.37 -2.76
C CYS A 224 -6.36 11.86 -4.19
N SER A 225 -5.33 12.07 -5.00
CA SER A 225 -5.50 12.49 -6.40
C SER A 225 -6.23 11.41 -7.22
N LEU A 226 -5.83 10.15 -7.10
CA LEU A 226 -6.47 9.02 -7.76
C LEU A 226 -7.93 8.87 -7.34
N SER A 227 -8.23 9.02 -6.04
CA SER A 227 -9.59 8.89 -5.53
C SER A 227 -10.54 9.97 -6.07
N ILE A 228 -10.05 11.17 -6.37
CA ILE A 228 -10.83 12.21 -7.05
C ILE A 228 -11.15 11.77 -8.48
N THR A 229 -10.20 11.20 -9.21
CA THR A 229 -10.44 10.67 -10.56
C THR A 229 -11.52 9.57 -10.53
N PHE A 230 -11.44 8.62 -9.59
CA PHE A 230 -12.44 7.57 -9.42
C PHE A 230 -13.81 8.12 -9.01
N SER A 231 -13.84 9.10 -8.10
CA SER A 231 -15.06 9.77 -7.68
C SER A 231 -15.76 10.47 -8.84
N ASN A 232 -15.00 11.20 -9.67
CA ASN A 232 -15.56 11.88 -10.84
C ASN A 232 -16.07 10.89 -11.89
N MET A 233 -15.33 9.81 -12.15
CA MET A 233 -15.76 8.75 -13.07
C MET A 233 -17.04 8.06 -12.58
N SER A 234 -17.13 7.78 -11.30
CA SER A 234 -18.33 7.20 -10.68
C SER A 234 -19.53 8.12 -10.79
N GLU A 235 -19.34 9.41 -10.54
CA GLU A 235 -20.41 10.41 -10.66
C GLU A 235 -20.93 10.52 -12.10
N ASP A 236 -20.04 10.54 -13.08
CA ASP A 236 -20.43 10.58 -14.50
C ASP A 236 -21.17 9.30 -14.90
N LEU A 237 -20.71 8.11 -14.47
CA LEU A 237 -21.41 6.85 -14.74
C LEU A 237 -22.80 6.83 -14.11
N ILE A 238 -22.96 7.31 -12.89
CA ILE A 238 -24.28 7.47 -12.23
C ILE A 238 -25.16 8.44 -13.02
N PHE A 239 -24.62 9.56 -13.45
CA PHE A 239 -25.35 10.56 -14.22
C PHE A 239 -25.79 10.02 -15.58
N TYR A 240 -24.90 9.40 -16.34
CA TYR A 240 -25.22 8.81 -17.65
C TYR A 240 -26.19 7.63 -17.53
N SER A 241 -26.08 6.82 -16.47
CA SER A 241 -27.03 5.73 -16.21
C SER A 241 -28.43 6.27 -15.87
N ASN A 242 -28.52 7.32 -15.06
CA ASN A 242 -29.80 7.96 -14.75
C ASN A 242 -30.49 8.55 -16.01
N LYS A 243 -29.71 8.94 -17.02
CA LYS A 243 -30.20 9.42 -18.31
C LYS A 243 -30.42 8.31 -19.35
N SER A 244 -30.20 7.05 -18.97
CA SER A 244 -30.34 5.88 -19.85
C SER A 244 -29.38 5.89 -21.07
N PHE A 245 -28.23 6.52 -20.97
CA PHE A 245 -27.16 6.45 -21.98
C PHE A 245 -26.15 5.34 -21.70
N VAL A 246 -26.05 4.90 -20.46
CA VAL A 246 -25.24 3.77 -19.99
C VAL A 246 -26.13 2.91 -19.10
N GLU A 247 -26.02 1.61 -19.19
CA GLU A 247 -26.70 0.68 -18.27
C GLU A 247 -25.66 0.03 -17.35
N ILE A 248 -25.85 0.14 -16.03
CA ILE A 248 -25.00 -0.55 -15.07
C ILE A 248 -25.50 -1.98 -14.92
N ASP A 249 -24.60 -2.95 -15.05
CA ASP A 249 -24.92 -4.36 -14.89
C ASP A 249 -25.45 -4.67 -13.48
N ASP A 250 -26.32 -5.67 -13.38
CA ASP A 250 -26.98 -6.08 -12.14
C ASP A 250 -25.99 -6.53 -11.06
N ASP A 251 -24.83 -7.02 -11.44
CA ASP A 251 -23.77 -7.43 -10.51
C ASP A 251 -23.15 -6.23 -9.76
N TYR A 252 -23.31 -5.02 -10.28
CA TYR A 252 -22.78 -3.78 -9.70
C TYR A 252 -23.83 -2.80 -9.24
N ALA A 253 -25.09 -3.22 -9.22
CA ALA A 253 -26.23 -2.42 -8.79
C ALA A 253 -27.11 -3.19 -7.81
N SER A 254 -27.63 -2.55 -6.79
CA SER A 254 -28.59 -3.19 -5.88
C SER A 254 -30.04 -2.92 -6.27
N THR A 255 -30.89 -3.89 -6.02
CA THR A 255 -32.33 -3.73 -6.20
C THR A 255 -32.97 -3.16 -4.95
N SER A 256 -33.88 -2.19 -5.11
CA SER A 256 -34.64 -1.65 -3.98
C SER A 256 -35.53 -2.71 -3.35
N SER A 257 -35.54 -2.81 -2.03
CA SER A 257 -36.40 -3.75 -1.28
C SER A 257 -37.91 -3.44 -1.42
N ILE A 258 -38.29 -2.20 -1.74
CA ILE A 258 -39.68 -1.74 -1.87
C ILE A 258 -40.08 -1.63 -3.35
N MET A 259 -39.12 -1.27 -4.22
CA MET A 259 -39.35 -1.03 -5.64
C MET A 259 -38.47 -1.97 -6.48
N PRO A 260 -38.91 -3.19 -6.80
CA PRO A 260 -38.08 -4.19 -7.49
C PRO A 260 -37.55 -3.74 -8.86
N GLN A 261 -38.18 -2.78 -9.51
CA GLN A 261 -37.74 -2.21 -10.78
C GLN A 261 -36.63 -1.17 -10.65
N LYS A 262 -36.32 -0.73 -9.42
CA LYS A 262 -35.33 0.31 -9.17
C LYS A 262 -33.96 -0.31 -8.96
N LYS A 263 -33.04 -0.04 -9.87
CA LYS A 263 -31.60 -0.35 -9.73
C LYS A 263 -30.87 0.85 -9.11
N ASN A 264 -30.11 0.59 -8.06
CA ASN A 264 -29.31 1.62 -7.38
C ASN A 264 -27.83 1.41 -7.74
N PRO A 265 -27.09 2.45 -8.13
CA PRO A 265 -25.67 2.35 -8.45
C PRO A 265 -24.81 2.38 -7.18
N ASP A 266 -25.12 1.55 -6.18
CA ASP A 266 -24.54 1.58 -4.84
C ASP A 266 -23.03 1.40 -4.86
N THR A 267 -22.52 0.56 -5.75
CA THR A 267 -21.10 0.32 -5.92
C THR A 267 -20.35 1.59 -6.31
N LEU A 268 -20.89 2.33 -7.28
CA LEU A 268 -20.34 3.63 -7.70
C LEU A 268 -20.42 4.69 -6.59
N GLU A 269 -21.49 4.68 -5.79
CA GLU A 269 -21.63 5.57 -4.64
C GLU A 269 -20.56 5.29 -3.58
N LEU A 270 -20.25 4.02 -3.32
CA LEU A 270 -19.20 3.63 -2.38
C LEU A 270 -17.79 3.99 -2.89
N ILE A 271 -17.52 3.82 -4.20
CA ILE A 271 -16.27 4.28 -4.81
C ILE A 271 -16.13 5.80 -4.68
N ARG A 272 -17.19 6.55 -4.98
CA ARG A 272 -17.23 8.00 -4.79
C ARG A 272 -16.97 8.41 -3.34
N ALA A 273 -17.52 7.68 -2.38
CA ALA A 273 -17.33 7.93 -0.95
C ALA A 273 -15.90 7.57 -0.45
N ALA A 274 -15.20 6.66 -1.12
CA ALA A 274 -13.83 6.25 -0.73
C ALA A 274 -12.83 7.42 -0.74
N ALA A 275 -13.07 8.49 -1.48
CA ALA A 275 -12.27 9.71 -1.44
C ALA A 275 -12.16 10.32 -0.04
N ALA A 276 -13.18 10.16 0.80
CA ALA A 276 -13.12 10.62 2.19
C ALA A 276 -12.11 9.83 3.02
N THR A 277 -11.96 8.53 2.77
CA THR A 277 -10.98 7.69 3.46
C THR A 277 -9.54 8.10 3.11
N THR A 278 -9.25 8.31 1.83
CA THR A 278 -7.91 8.75 1.39
C THR A 278 -7.55 10.12 1.94
N LEU A 279 -8.49 11.06 1.98
CA LEU A 279 -8.27 12.38 2.58
C LEU A 279 -8.03 12.29 4.09
N ALA A 280 -8.77 11.43 4.80
CA ALA A 280 -8.55 11.19 6.23
C ALA A 280 -7.16 10.62 6.50
N THR A 281 -6.70 9.67 5.67
CA THR A 281 -5.34 9.11 5.71
C THR A 281 -4.29 10.19 5.51
N PHE A 282 -4.40 11.00 4.47
CA PHE A 282 -3.48 12.11 4.21
C PHE A 282 -3.42 13.08 5.38
N SER A 283 -4.59 13.52 5.87
CA SER A 283 -4.68 14.48 6.98
C SER A 283 -4.12 13.91 8.28
N GLY A 284 -4.44 12.65 8.60
CA GLY A 284 -3.91 11.95 9.77
C GLY A 284 -2.39 11.80 9.72
N THR A 285 -1.85 11.33 8.60
CA THR A 285 -0.41 11.19 8.38
C THR A 285 0.30 12.53 8.49
N PHE A 286 -0.19 13.56 7.79
CA PHE A 286 0.38 14.91 7.83
C PHE A 286 0.42 15.47 9.25
N THR A 287 -0.69 15.35 9.99
CA THR A 287 -0.80 15.90 11.34
C THR A 287 0.10 15.15 12.32
N THR A 288 0.24 13.85 12.18
CA THR A 288 1.11 13.03 13.02
C THR A 288 2.59 13.37 12.78
N LEU A 289 2.99 13.54 11.52
CA LEU A 289 4.41 13.79 11.19
C LEU A 289 4.85 15.23 11.47
N LYS A 290 3.91 16.18 11.48
CA LYS A 290 4.22 17.60 11.67
C LYS A 290 4.83 17.85 13.04
N GLY A 291 6.05 18.42 13.05
CA GLY A 291 6.70 18.89 14.26
C GLY A 291 7.46 17.82 15.04
N LEU A 292 7.58 16.59 14.55
CA LEU A 292 8.39 15.56 15.19
C LEU A 292 9.88 15.90 15.07
N PRO A 293 10.68 15.69 16.15
CA PRO A 293 12.13 15.77 16.05
C PRO A 293 12.71 14.62 15.21
N ARG A 294 13.97 14.76 14.81
CA ARG A 294 14.68 13.70 14.07
C ARG A 294 14.84 12.42 14.89
N ALA A 295 15.25 11.35 14.24
CA ALA A 295 15.30 9.97 14.71
C ALA A 295 13.90 9.39 14.95
N TYR A 296 13.75 8.44 15.86
CA TYR A 296 12.49 7.74 16.07
C TYR A 296 11.67 8.36 17.20
N ASN A 297 10.40 8.54 16.96
CA ASN A 297 9.39 8.88 17.95
C ASN A 297 8.22 7.90 17.83
N ARG A 298 7.61 7.54 18.95
CA ARG A 298 6.51 6.58 18.99
C ARG A 298 5.28 7.01 18.17
N ASP A 299 5.11 8.30 17.94
CA ASP A 299 4.09 8.89 17.07
C ASP A 299 4.11 8.27 15.67
N LEU A 300 5.27 7.87 15.15
CA LEU A 300 5.44 7.25 13.85
C LEU A 300 4.64 5.94 13.71
N GLN A 301 4.39 5.22 14.81
CA GLN A 301 3.52 4.06 14.83
C GLN A 301 2.09 4.41 14.40
N SER A 302 1.58 5.57 14.79
CA SER A 302 0.23 6.03 14.44
C SER A 302 0.11 6.59 13.02
N ALA A 303 1.21 6.86 12.32
CA ALA A 303 1.19 7.39 10.96
C ALA A 303 0.89 6.33 9.89
N THR A 304 1.10 5.05 10.19
CA THR A 304 1.14 3.96 9.20
C THR A 304 -0.21 3.25 8.99
N PRO A 305 -1.04 2.94 10.01
CA PRO A 305 -2.18 2.04 9.86
C PRO A 305 -3.21 2.49 8.82
N TYR A 306 -3.37 3.79 8.63
CA TYR A 306 -4.38 4.34 7.72
C TYR A 306 -4.05 4.11 6.25
N ILE A 307 -2.75 3.96 5.88
CA ILE A 307 -2.34 3.85 4.48
C ILE A 307 -2.80 2.53 3.87
N TRP A 308 -2.76 1.43 4.63
CA TRP A 308 -3.11 0.10 4.15
C TRP A 308 -4.55 0.04 3.63
N ASN A 309 -5.52 0.43 4.47
CA ASN A 309 -6.92 0.49 4.08
C ASN A 309 -7.18 1.41 2.87
N SER A 310 -6.42 2.52 2.74
CA SER A 310 -6.56 3.41 1.59
C SER A 310 -6.06 2.78 0.29
N VAL A 311 -4.94 2.06 0.32
CA VAL A 311 -4.42 1.36 -0.87
C VAL A 311 -5.36 0.24 -1.29
N GLU A 312 -5.81 -0.60 -0.36
CA GLU A 312 -6.79 -1.68 -0.62
C GLU A 312 -8.06 -1.13 -1.27
N LYS A 313 -8.65 -0.08 -0.70
CA LYS A 313 -9.83 0.55 -1.29
C LYS A 313 -9.61 1.10 -2.70
N MET A 314 -8.43 1.62 -3.01
CA MET A 314 -8.13 2.10 -4.35
C MET A 314 -7.93 0.94 -5.33
N ILE A 315 -7.34 -0.17 -4.91
CA ILE A 315 -7.24 -1.41 -5.70
C ILE A 315 -8.65 -1.92 -6.04
N ASP A 316 -9.48 -2.14 -5.03
CA ASP A 316 -10.86 -2.60 -5.21
C ASP A 316 -11.66 -1.66 -6.11
N SER A 317 -11.50 -0.35 -5.92
CA SER A 317 -12.20 0.65 -6.73
C SER A 317 -11.78 0.60 -8.20
N ALA A 318 -10.48 0.41 -8.50
CA ALA A 318 -9.97 0.29 -9.86
C ALA A 318 -10.51 -0.97 -10.54
N ASP A 319 -10.47 -2.11 -9.84
CA ASP A 319 -10.92 -3.39 -10.37
C ASP A 319 -12.44 -3.40 -10.62
N ILE A 320 -13.22 -2.84 -9.71
CA ILE A 320 -14.66 -2.71 -9.87
C ILE A 320 -15.02 -1.75 -11.00
N LEU A 321 -14.38 -0.57 -11.11
CA LEU A 321 -14.59 0.37 -12.20
C LEU A 321 -14.25 -0.26 -13.56
N SER A 322 -13.18 -1.07 -13.62
CA SER A 322 -12.83 -1.80 -14.83
C SER A 322 -13.96 -2.73 -15.26
N LYS A 323 -14.53 -3.48 -14.33
CA LYS A 323 -15.65 -4.40 -14.61
C LYS A 323 -16.94 -3.69 -14.98
N ILE A 324 -17.28 -2.61 -14.31
CA ILE A 324 -18.45 -1.79 -14.68
C ILE A 324 -18.30 -1.28 -16.11
N ILE A 325 -17.15 -0.74 -16.51
CA ILE A 325 -16.92 -0.22 -17.87
C ILE A 325 -16.95 -1.35 -18.90
N GLU A 326 -16.48 -2.56 -18.57
CA GLU A 326 -16.46 -3.71 -19.45
C GLU A 326 -17.88 -4.22 -19.75
N THR A 327 -18.81 -4.10 -18.78
CA THR A 327 -20.17 -4.68 -18.86
C THR A 327 -21.28 -3.66 -19.16
N SER A 328 -20.97 -2.36 -19.20
CA SER A 328 -21.95 -1.26 -19.40
C SER A 328 -22.29 -0.99 -20.85
#